data_054c4285f32cdbb9264d7e105e9be9d8
#
_entry.id   054c4285f32cdbb9264d7e105e9be9d8
#
_cell.length_a   1.000
_cell.length_b   1.000
_cell.length_c   1.000
_cell.angle_alpha   90.00
_cell.angle_beta   90.00
_cell.angle_gamma   90.00
#
_symmetry.space_group_name_H-M   'P 1'
#
loop_
_entity.id
_entity.type
_entity.pdbx_description
1 polymer ?
#
loop_
_entity_poly.entity_id
_entity_poly.type
_entity_poly.pdbx_seq_one_letter_code
_entity_poly.pdbx_strand_id
1 'polypeptide(L)'
;MPATFEFECKNLNIIPIKECNELYNKCKVGICMSASNPSRIPFEMMSAGLPVVELYKENNIYDLPDEGVLLAQPIPEAIASAIAYILDNPQVAEKMSKFGVQYMKNYPLEKGFEEYLKAVKDMLETDYKDIPEIKPLYKKSAFLATEEAMKCSEELQKAQPIYVDNHGKTYRFLRRCKRVLKNILIKMGIKKQ
;
A
#
# COMPACT_ATOMS: atom_id res chain seq x y z
N MET A 1 17.07 1.77 -11.54
CA MET A 1 17.09 0.45 -12.20
C MET A 1 15.76 -0.18 -11.96
N PRO A 2 15.13 -0.81 -12.94
CA PRO A 2 13.94 -1.60 -12.68
C PRO A 2 14.29 -2.73 -11.69
N ALA A 3 13.41 -2.99 -10.73
CA ALA A 3 13.58 -4.11 -9.82
C ALA A 3 13.44 -5.41 -10.61
N THR A 4 14.37 -6.34 -10.42
CA THR A 4 14.26 -7.70 -10.93
C THR A 4 13.72 -8.58 -9.82
N PHE A 5 12.67 -9.32 -10.14
CA PHE A 5 12.05 -10.27 -9.19
C PHE A 5 12.38 -11.69 -9.63
N GLU A 6 12.52 -12.60 -8.68
CA GLU A 6 12.76 -14.03 -8.94
C GLU A 6 11.50 -14.78 -9.39
N PHE A 7 10.37 -14.11 -9.42
CA PHE A 7 9.09 -14.65 -9.86
C PHE A 7 8.58 -13.87 -11.09
N GLU A 8 7.70 -14.49 -11.84
CA GLU A 8 7.07 -13.86 -12.99
C GLU A 8 6.25 -12.66 -12.57
N CYS A 9 6.66 -11.47 -13.00
CA CYS A 9 5.91 -10.25 -12.78
C CYS A 9 5.92 -9.37 -14.02
N LYS A 10 4.83 -8.64 -14.23
CA LYS A 10 4.69 -7.68 -15.33
C LYS A 10 4.61 -6.27 -14.76
N ASN A 11 5.64 -5.49 -15.01
CA ASN A 11 5.58 -4.05 -14.72
C ASN A 11 4.77 -3.35 -15.81
N LEU A 12 3.60 -2.82 -15.42
CA LEU A 12 2.69 -2.14 -16.35
C LEU A 12 2.98 -0.64 -16.49
N ASN A 13 3.90 -0.10 -15.68
CA ASN A 13 4.15 1.34 -15.60
C ASN A 13 2.86 2.13 -15.31
N ILE A 14 2.69 3.29 -15.94
CA ILE A 14 1.49 4.12 -15.81
C ILE A 14 0.50 3.68 -16.89
N ILE A 15 -0.66 3.23 -16.48
CA ILE A 15 -1.76 2.82 -17.36
C ILE A 15 -2.97 3.72 -17.16
N PRO A 16 -3.82 3.93 -18.20
CA PRO A 16 -5.04 4.71 -18.09
C PRO A 16 -6.05 4.10 -17.10
N ILE A 17 -6.88 4.92 -16.47
CA ILE A 17 -7.89 4.48 -15.48
C ILE A 17 -8.80 3.36 -16.02
N LYS A 18 -9.19 3.45 -17.31
CA LYS A 18 -10.00 2.41 -17.93
C LYS A 18 -9.29 1.05 -17.93
N GLU A 19 -8.00 1.03 -18.26
CA GLU A 19 -7.20 -0.18 -18.25
C GLU A 19 -6.97 -0.69 -16.82
N CYS A 20 -6.86 0.22 -15.82
CA CYS A 20 -6.81 -0.16 -14.40
C CYS A 20 -8.07 -0.95 -14.01
N ASN A 21 -9.26 -0.47 -14.37
CA ASN A 21 -10.50 -1.16 -14.08
C ASN A 21 -10.57 -2.54 -14.73
N GLU A 22 -10.17 -2.65 -16.00
CA GLU A 22 -10.09 -3.94 -16.71
C GLU A 22 -9.12 -4.91 -16.03
N LEU A 23 -7.99 -4.38 -15.52
CA LEU A 23 -7.00 -5.16 -14.77
C LEU A 23 -7.59 -5.65 -13.44
N TYR A 24 -8.20 -4.76 -12.66
CA TYR A 24 -8.79 -5.11 -11.37
C TYR A 24 -9.83 -6.22 -11.51
N ASN A 25 -10.64 -6.18 -12.55
CA ASN A 25 -11.63 -7.22 -12.84
C ASN A 25 -11.03 -8.57 -13.25
N LYS A 26 -9.75 -8.63 -13.63
CA LYS A 26 -9.04 -9.87 -13.98
C LYS A 26 -8.26 -10.45 -12.79
N CYS A 27 -8.03 -9.65 -11.75
CA CYS A 27 -7.28 -10.07 -10.57
C CYS A 27 -8.18 -10.76 -9.54
N LYS A 28 -7.61 -11.61 -8.70
CA LYS A 28 -8.30 -12.25 -7.57
C LYS A 28 -8.11 -11.51 -6.26
N VAL A 29 -6.94 -10.86 -6.10
CA VAL A 29 -6.57 -10.07 -4.91
C VAL A 29 -5.76 -8.88 -5.36
N GLY A 30 -6.03 -7.72 -4.78
CA GLY A 30 -5.22 -6.52 -4.89
C GLY A 30 -4.37 -6.31 -3.64
N ILE A 31 -3.17 -5.73 -3.81
CA ILE A 31 -2.26 -5.42 -2.71
C ILE A 31 -1.93 -3.94 -2.77
N CYS A 32 -2.07 -3.26 -1.63
CA CYS A 32 -1.58 -1.91 -1.45
C CYS A 32 -0.64 -1.88 -0.23
N MET A 33 0.31 -0.95 -0.22
CA MET A 33 1.31 -0.82 0.84
C MET A 33 1.42 0.65 1.24
N SER A 34 0.39 1.16 1.89
CA SER A 34 0.33 2.56 2.32
C SER A 34 0.91 2.70 3.72
N ALA A 35 2.02 3.41 3.85
CA ALA A 35 2.75 3.52 5.11
C ALA A 35 2.18 4.57 6.08
N SER A 36 1.45 5.56 5.60
CA SER A 36 0.89 6.67 6.40
C SER A 36 -0.63 6.77 6.32
N ASN A 37 -1.16 6.81 5.11
CA ASN A 37 -2.60 6.90 4.83
C ASN A 37 -2.90 6.15 3.53
N PRO A 38 -4.09 5.59 3.36
CA PRO A 38 -4.42 4.86 2.14
C PRO A 38 -4.40 5.81 0.93
N SER A 39 -3.86 5.31 -0.18
CA SER A 39 -4.01 5.96 -1.47
C SER A 39 -5.45 5.76 -1.99
N ARG A 40 -5.77 6.28 -3.17
CA ARG A 40 -7.06 6.00 -3.82
C ARG A 40 -7.16 4.57 -4.34
N ILE A 41 -6.06 3.88 -4.51
CA ILE A 41 -5.99 2.54 -5.11
C ILE A 41 -6.84 1.49 -4.38
N PRO A 42 -6.82 1.36 -3.04
CA PRO A 42 -7.71 0.43 -2.33
C PRO A 42 -9.18 0.67 -2.64
N PHE A 43 -9.60 1.94 -2.71
CA PHE A 43 -10.98 2.32 -3.00
C PHE A 43 -11.37 2.02 -4.45
N GLU A 44 -10.46 2.25 -5.40
CA GLU A 44 -10.65 1.89 -6.81
C GLU A 44 -10.78 0.36 -6.98
N MET A 45 -9.94 -0.42 -6.30
CA MET A 45 -10.01 -1.88 -6.27
C MET A 45 -11.33 -2.37 -5.66
N MET A 46 -11.73 -1.82 -4.49
CA MET A 46 -13.02 -2.14 -3.88
C MET A 46 -14.20 -1.81 -4.79
N SER A 47 -14.13 -0.67 -5.48
CA SER A 47 -15.15 -0.24 -6.45
C SER A 47 -15.30 -1.23 -7.61
N ALA A 48 -14.19 -1.85 -8.05
CA ALA A 48 -14.17 -2.90 -9.05
C ALA A 48 -14.55 -4.29 -8.50
N GLY A 49 -14.81 -4.40 -7.19
CA GLY A 49 -15.11 -5.66 -6.53
C GLY A 49 -13.89 -6.55 -6.27
N LEU A 50 -12.69 -5.99 -6.33
CA LEU A 50 -11.46 -6.71 -6.05
C LEU A 50 -11.19 -6.71 -4.53
N PRO A 51 -11.07 -7.88 -3.87
CA PRO A 51 -10.62 -7.96 -2.48
C PRO A 51 -9.23 -7.35 -2.30
N VAL A 52 -9.03 -6.58 -1.25
CA VAL A 52 -7.79 -5.82 -1.03
C VAL A 52 -7.08 -6.25 0.24
N VAL A 53 -5.76 -6.42 0.15
CA VAL A 53 -4.86 -6.51 1.30
C VAL A 53 -4.09 -5.20 1.41
N GLU A 54 -4.11 -4.59 2.61
CA GLU A 54 -3.39 -3.35 2.90
C GLU A 54 -2.67 -3.46 4.26
N LEU A 55 -1.76 -2.55 4.56
CA LEU A 55 -1.04 -2.54 5.82
C LEU A 55 -1.92 -2.09 7.00
N TYR A 56 -1.88 -2.84 8.10
CA TYR A 56 -2.46 -2.40 9.37
C TYR A 56 -1.57 -1.33 9.99
N LYS A 57 -1.84 -0.08 9.64
CA LYS A 57 -0.98 1.03 10.04
C LYS A 57 -1.73 2.35 10.09
N GLU A 58 -1.36 3.21 11.07
CA GLU A 58 -1.71 4.64 11.12
C GLU A 58 -3.17 4.92 10.68
N ASN A 59 -3.30 5.79 9.66
CA ASN A 59 -4.59 6.24 9.17
C ASN A 59 -5.37 5.17 8.38
N ASN A 60 -4.72 4.10 7.94
CA ASN A 60 -5.40 3.00 7.22
C ASN A 60 -6.58 2.44 8.04
N ILE A 61 -6.43 2.38 9.37
CA ILE A 61 -7.51 1.90 10.26
C ILE A 61 -8.68 2.89 10.38
N TYR A 62 -8.46 4.16 10.10
CA TYR A 62 -9.50 5.19 10.16
C TYR A 62 -10.24 5.37 8.84
N ASP A 63 -9.58 5.07 7.72
CA ASP A 63 -10.10 5.35 6.38
C ASP A 63 -10.68 4.11 5.70
N LEU A 64 -10.23 2.89 6.07
CA LEU A 64 -10.63 1.66 5.39
C LEU A 64 -11.63 0.85 6.22
N PRO A 65 -12.70 0.32 5.58
CA PRO A 65 -13.75 -0.42 6.28
C PRO A 65 -13.36 -1.89 6.57
N ASP A 66 -13.91 -2.45 7.64
CA ASP A 66 -13.64 -3.80 8.13
C ASP A 66 -13.86 -4.95 7.13
N GLU A 67 -14.82 -4.80 6.22
CA GLU A 67 -15.30 -5.93 5.42
C GLU A 67 -14.83 -5.85 3.96
N GLY A 68 -14.36 -4.67 3.51
CA GLY A 68 -13.89 -4.47 2.13
C GLY A 68 -12.40 -4.72 1.96
N VAL A 69 -11.65 -4.61 3.04
CA VAL A 69 -10.18 -4.69 3.07
C VAL A 69 -9.73 -5.62 4.18
N LEU A 70 -8.63 -6.33 3.98
CA LEU A 70 -7.95 -7.10 5.01
C LEU A 70 -6.65 -6.38 5.36
N LEU A 71 -6.57 -5.82 6.57
CA LEU A 71 -5.39 -5.13 7.04
C LEU A 71 -4.41 -6.11 7.68
N ALA A 72 -3.25 -6.30 7.05
CA ALA A 72 -2.21 -7.20 7.51
C ALA A 72 -1.12 -6.46 8.31
N GLN A 73 -0.53 -7.12 9.28
CA GLN A 73 0.66 -6.63 9.96
C GLN A 73 1.74 -6.27 8.92
N PRO A 74 2.49 -5.15 9.09
CA PRO A 74 3.42 -4.66 8.07
C PRO A 74 4.73 -5.48 8.01
N ILE A 75 4.58 -6.78 7.82
CA ILE A 75 5.67 -7.74 7.57
C ILE A 75 5.30 -8.63 6.37
N PRO A 76 6.28 -9.06 5.57
CA PRO A 76 6.03 -9.84 4.36
C PRO A 76 5.21 -11.11 4.61
N GLU A 77 5.48 -11.81 5.70
CA GLU A 77 4.84 -13.05 6.07
C GLU A 77 3.35 -12.87 6.35
N ALA A 78 2.96 -11.78 7.02
CA ALA A 78 1.56 -11.49 7.30
C ALA A 78 0.81 -11.08 6.02
N ILE A 79 1.45 -10.33 5.13
CA ILE A 79 0.89 -9.95 3.84
C ILE A 79 0.67 -11.21 2.98
N ALA A 80 1.67 -12.10 2.91
CA ALA A 80 1.57 -13.37 2.20
C ALA A 80 0.43 -14.25 2.77
N SER A 81 0.33 -14.34 4.09
CA SER A 81 -0.73 -15.08 4.77
C SER A 81 -2.12 -14.50 4.48
N ALA A 82 -2.25 -13.18 4.46
CA ALA A 82 -3.52 -12.52 4.13
C ALA A 82 -3.95 -12.78 2.68
N ILE A 83 -3.00 -12.77 1.75
CA ILE A 83 -3.24 -13.09 0.34
C ILE A 83 -3.70 -14.55 0.21
N ALA A 84 -2.94 -15.50 0.79
CA ALA A 84 -3.28 -16.91 0.78
C ALA A 84 -4.67 -17.14 1.38
N TYR A 85 -4.97 -16.52 2.53
CA TYR A 85 -6.28 -16.63 3.17
C TYR A 85 -7.43 -16.21 2.24
N ILE A 86 -7.30 -15.14 1.49
CA ILE A 86 -8.33 -14.71 0.53
C ILE A 86 -8.44 -15.70 -0.64
N LEU A 87 -7.31 -16.17 -1.16
CA LEU A 87 -7.28 -17.09 -2.31
C LEU A 87 -7.85 -18.46 -1.96
N ASP A 88 -7.58 -18.95 -0.75
CA ASP A 88 -8.02 -20.28 -0.27
C ASP A 88 -9.45 -20.27 0.26
N ASN A 89 -10.05 -19.09 0.47
CA ASN A 89 -11.41 -18.94 0.97
C ASN A 89 -12.30 -18.13 0.01
N PRO A 90 -12.80 -18.73 -1.08
CA PRO A 90 -13.60 -18.01 -2.09
C PRO A 90 -14.83 -17.29 -1.52
N GLN A 91 -15.46 -17.85 -0.47
CA GLN A 91 -16.59 -17.22 0.21
C GLN A 91 -16.20 -15.91 0.92
N VAL A 92 -14.97 -15.82 1.44
CA VAL A 92 -14.43 -14.59 2.03
C VAL A 92 -14.18 -13.56 0.93
N ALA A 93 -13.54 -13.99 -0.16
CA ALA A 93 -13.29 -13.12 -1.31
C ALA A 93 -14.59 -12.57 -1.90
N GLU A 94 -15.63 -13.41 -2.05
CA GLU A 94 -16.95 -12.98 -2.53
C GLU A 94 -17.63 -11.99 -1.58
N LYS A 95 -17.55 -12.23 -0.27
CA LYS A 95 -18.08 -11.29 0.74
C LYS A 95 -17.39 -9.95 0.66
N MET A 96 -16.06 -9.94 0.60
CA MET A 96 -15.26 -8.72 0.47
C MET A 96 -15.60 -7.96 -0.82
N SER A 97 -15.72 -8.66 -1.94
CA SER A 97 -16.08 -8.10 -3.23
C SER A 97 -17.44 -7.40 -3.19
N LYS A 98 -18.49 -8.12 -2.73
CA LYS A 98 -19.85 -7.57 -2.62
C LYS A 98 -19.90 -6.35 -1.70
N PHE A 99 -19.24 -6.44 -0.55
CA PHE A 99 -19.17 -5.34 0.39
C PHE A 99 -18.46 -4.13 -0.23
N GLY A 100 -17.31 -4.33 -0.85
CA GLY A 100 -16.51 -3.25 -1.45
C GLY A 100 -17.30 -2.45 -2.48
N VAL A 101 -17.96 -3.16 -3.43
CA VAL A 101 -18.81 -2.52 -4.43
C VAL A 101 -19.97 -1.74 -3.79
N GLN A 102 -20.65 -2.32 -2.80
CA GLN A 102 -21.77 -1.67 -2.15
C GLN A 102 -21.31 -0.47 -1.30
N TYR A 103 -20.20 -0.59 -0.60
CA TYR A 103 -19.61 0.47 0.18
C TYR A 103 -19.27 1.68 -0.70
N MET A 104 -18.57 1.46 -1.81
CA MET A 104 -18.17 2.52 -2.72
C MET A 104 -19.33 3.22 -3.43
N LYS A 105 -20.47 2.54 -3.65
CA LYS A 105 -21.69 3.18 -4.16
C LYS A 105 -22.23 4.28 -3.24
N ASN A 106 -21.94 4.23 -1.95
CA ASN A 106 -22.37 5.23 -0.98
C ASN A 106 -21.44 6.47 -0.95
N TYR A 107 -20.38 6.46 -1.75
CA TYR A 107 -19.39 7.54 -1.84
C TYR A 107 -19.23 8.04 -3.29
N PRO A 108 -20.30 8.51 -3.93
CA PRO A 108 -20.19 9.15 -5.23
C PRO A 108 -19.42 10.47 -5.11
N LEU A 109 -18.88 10.95 -6.23
CA LEU A 109 -18.07 12.16 -6.28
C LEU A 109 -18.81 13.40 -5.76
N GLU A 110 -20.10 13.49 -6.09
CA GLU A 110 -20.97 14.59 -5.68
C GLU A 110 -21.05 14.69 -4.16
N LYS A 111 -21.24 13.57 -3.48
CA LYS A 111 -21.26 13.52 -2.01
C LYS A 111 -19.92 13.97 -1.41
N GLY A 112 -18.82 13.59 -2.02
CA GLY A 112 -17.49 14.04 -1.59
C GLY A 112 -17.34 15.57 -1.68
N PHE A 113 -17.87 16.19 -2.74
CA PHE A 113 -17.89 17.66 -2.85
C PHE A 113 -18.79 18.33 -1.82
N GLU A 114 -19.96 17.76 -1.55
CA GLU A 114 -20.87 18.27 -0.53
C GLU A 114 -20.25 18.23 0.87
N GLU A 115 -19.65 17.10 1.23
CA GLU A 115 -18.96 16.93 2.51
C GLU A 115 -17.75 17.87 2.64
N TYR A 116 -16.98 18.06 1.57
CA TYR A 116 -15.88 19.01 1.54
C TYR A 116 -16.36 20.46 1.74
N LEU A 117 -17.39 20.88 1.01
CA LEU A 117 -17.95 22.23 1.14
C LEU A 117 -18.55 22.45 2.53
N LYS A 118 -19.18 21.44 3.11
CA LYS A 118 -19.67 21.49 4.47
C LYS A 118 -18.51 21.69 5.46
N ALA A 119 -17.46 20.87 5.35
CA ALA A 119 -16.30 20.99 6.23
C ALA A 119 -15.65 22.38 6.15
N VAL A 120 -15.52 22.95 4.95
CA VAL A 120 -14.98 24.31 4.79
C VAL A 120 -15.87 25.36 5.45
N LYS A 121 -17.19 25.26 5.30
CA LYS A 121 -18.15 26.16 5.97
C LYS A 121 -18.06 26.06 7.47
N ASP A 122 -18.09 24.82 7.98
CA ASP A 122 -17.98 24.55 9.42
C ASP A 122 -16.69 25.12 10.00
N MET A 123 -15.55 25.04 9.27
CA MET A 123 -14.29 25.62 9.67
C MET A 123 -14.29 27.15 9.71
N LEU A 124 -15.09 27.80 8.86
CA LEU A 124 -15.20 29.27 8.83
C LEU A 124 -16.16 29.82 9.91
N GLU A 125 -17.14 29.01 10.33
CA GLU A 125 -18.23 29.41 11.21
C GLU A 125 -18.03 28.97 12.66
N THR A 126 -17.16 27.99 12.90
CA THR A 126 -16.98 27.35 14.23
C THR A 126 -15.61 27.67 14.82
N ASP A 127 -15.58 28.13 16.05
CA ASP A 127 -14.35 28.22 16.85
C ASP A 127 -13.98 26.81 17.36
N TYR A 128 -13.11 26.11 16.61
CA TYR A 128 -12.71 24.73 16.91
C TYR A 128 -11.85 24.67 18.18
N LYS A 129 -12.49 24.65 19.33
CA LYS A 129 -11.81 24.39 20.61
C LYS A 129 -11.72 22.90 20.94
N ASP A 130 -12.68 22.13 20.44
CA ASP A 130 -12.75 20.70 20.66
C ASP A 130 -12.81 19.96 19.33
N ILE A 131 -11.70 19.30 18.96
CA ILE A 131 -11.66 18.42 17.80
C ILE A 131 -12.33 17.09 18.22
N PRO A 132 -13.42 16.66 17.56
CA PRO A 132 -14.08 15.42 17.91
C PRO A 132 -13.12 14.24 17.72
N GLU A 133 -13.15 13.29 18.66
CA GLU A 133 -12.39 12.05 18.55
C GLU A 133 -12.83 11.25 17.33
N ILE A 134 -11.92 11.00 16.41
CA ILE A 134 -12.16 10.17 15.22
C ILE A 134 -12.04 8.70 15.65
N LYS A 135 -13.10 7.92 15.44
CA LYS A 135 -13.08 6.48 15.73
C LYS A 135 -12.63 5.68 14.50
N PRO A 136 -11.83 4.63 14.70
CA PRO A 136 -11.42 3.76 13.60
C PRO A 136 -12.64 3.14 12.90
N LEU A 137 -12.60 3.10 11.57
CA LEU A 137 -13.53 2.34 10.74
C LEU A 137 -13.19 0.85 10.78
N TYR A 138 -11.91 0.53 10.77
CA TYR A 138 -11.40 -0.84 10.88
C TYR A 138 -11.33 -1.23 12.36
N LYS A 139 -12.21 -2.13 12.78
CA LYS A 139 -12.37 -2.55 14.19
C LYS A 139 -11.73 -3.90 14.49
N LYS A 140 -11.28 -4.61 13.43
CA LYS A 140 -10.61 -5.90 13.58
C LYS A 140 -9.15 -5.71 13.96
N SER A 141 -8.54 -6.75 14.52
CA SER A 141 -7.09 -6.81 14.72
C SER A 141 -6.38 -6.93 13.37
N ALA A 142 -5.09 -6.61 13.37
CA ALA A 142 -4.23 -6.88 12.22
C ALA A 142 -4.24 -8.38 11.89
N PHE A 143 -4.28 -8.71 10.60
CA PHE A 143 -4.06 -10.08 10.16
C PHE A 143 -2.60 -10.45 10.38
N LEU A 144 -2.37 -11.54 11.11
CA LEU A 144 -1.04 -11.97 11.50
C LEU A 144 -0.47 -13.00 10.52
N ALA A 145 0.85 -13.17 10.56
CA ALA A 145 1.51 -14.23 9.83
C ALA A 145 1.11 -15.61 10.37
N THR A 146 0.89 -16.55 9.48
CA THR A 146 0.71 -17.97 9.84
C THR A 146 2.07 -18.59 10.14
N GLU A 147 2.07 -19.69 10.91
CA GLU A 147 3.30 -20.44 11.18
C GLU A 147 3.95 -20.98 9.90
N GLU A 148 3.14 -21.34 8.92
CA GLU A 148 3.60 -21.82 7.62
C GLU A 148 4.34 -20.72 6.86
N ALA A 149 3.79 -19.50 6.80
CA ALA A 149 4.44 -18.36 6.16
C ALA A 149 5.75 -18.00 6.85
N MET A 150 5.79 -18.07 8.17
CA MET A 150 7.02 -17.83 8.94
C MET A 150 8.10 -18.86 8.62
N LYS A 151 7.75 -20.15 8.60
CA LYS A 151 8.69 -21.23 8.23
C LYS A 151 9.20 -21.07 6.81
N CYS A 152 8.30 -20.78 5.85
CA CYS A 152 8.67 -20.57 4.46
C CYS A 152 9.64 -19.38 4.32
N SER A 153 9.42 -18.28 5.05
CA SER A 153 10.33 -17.12 5.07
C SER A 153 11.71 -17.49 5.61
N GLU A 154 11.78 -18.24 6.69
CA GLU A 154 13.05 -18.72 7.25
C GLU A 154 13.83 -19.61 6.27
N GLU A 155 13.13 -20.50 5.56
CA GLU A 155 13.73 -21.36 4.54
C GLU A 155 14.26 -20.54 3.36
N LEU A 156 13.48 -19.58 2.88
CA LEU A 156 13.90 -18.66 1.81
C LEU A 156 15.11 -17.82 2.22
N GLN A 157 15.15 -17.33 3.45
CA GLN A 157 16.30 -16.59 3.97
C GLN A 157 17.57 -17.45 4.06
N LYS A 158 17.42 -18.73 4.38
CA LYS A 158 18.55 -19.68 4.39
C LYS A 158 19.00 -20.06 2.97
N ALA A 159 18.06 -20.17 2.04
CA ALA A 159 18.33 -20.54 0.64
C ALA A 159 18.90 -19.37 -0.18
N GLN A 160 18.51 -18.14 0.12
CA GLN A 160 19.12 -16.98 -0.49
C GLN A 160 20.54 -16.83 0.04
N PRO A 161 21.55 -16.84 -0.83
CA PRO A 161 22.87 -16.37 -0.42
C PRO A 161 22.63 -14.96 0.11
N ILE A 162 23.03 -14.72 1.37
CA ILE A 162 22.98 -13.41 2.00
C ILE A 162 23.36 -12.42 0.90
N TYR A 163 22.41 -11.56 0.47
CA TYR A 163 22.73 -10.50 -0.48
C TYR A 163 23.62 -9.54 0.31
N VAL A 164 24.83 -10.01 0.50
CA VAL A 164 25.91 -9.17 0.98
C VAL A 164 25.99 -8.15 -0.12
N ASP A 165 25.61 -6.91 0.22
CA ASP A 165 25.90 -5.77 -0.62
C ASP A 165 27.38 -5.90 -1.04
N ASN A 166 27.62 -6.63 -2.14
CA ASN A 166 28.92 -6.87 -2.72
C ASN A 166 29.53 -5.60 -3.28
N HIS A 167 28.83 -4.49 -3.08
CA HIS A 167 29.42 -3.18 -3.08
C HIS A 167 30.28 -3.05 -1.82
N GLY A 168 31.36 -3.81 -1.75
CA GLY A 168 32.28 -3.87 -0.64
C GLY A 168 32.71 -2.47 -0.18
N LYS A 169 33.35 -2.38 0.97
CA LYS A 169 33.86 -1.11 1.55
C LYS A 169 34.49 -0.17 0.53
N THR A 170 35.13 -0.73 -0.50
CA THR A 170 35.72 -0.04 -1.67
C THR A 170 34.68 0.69 -2.53
N TYR A 171 33.53 0.09 -2.82
CA TYR A 171 32.48 0.75 -3.62
C TYR A 171 31.79 1.87 -2.83
N ARG A 172 31.52 1.66 -1.55
CA ARG A 172 31.00 2.74 -0.69
C ARG A 172 32.00 3.88 -0.55
N PHE A 173 33.29 3.56 -0.47
CA PHE A 173 34.37 4.55 -0.46
C PHE A 173 34.41 5.32 -1.80
N LEU A 174 34.44 4.63 -2.94
CA LEU A 174 34.46 5.23 -4.27
C LEU A 174 33.20 6.09 -4.53
N ARG A 175 32.03 5.63 -4.09
CA ARG A 175 30.78 6.41 -4.19
C ARG A 175 30.84 7.67 -3.32
N ARG A 176 31.46 7.60 -2.14
CA ARG A 176 31.71 8.75 -1.27
C ARG A 176 32.71 9.72 -1.91
N CYS A 177 33.79 9.24 -2.46
CA CYS A 177 34.78 10.03 -3.19
C CYS A 177 34.15 10.72 -4.41
N LYS A 178 33.33 10.00 -5.20
CA LYS A 178 32.63 10.56 -6.36
C LYS A 178 31.67 11.68 -5.97
N ARG A 179 30.99 11.57 -4.81
CA ARG A 179 30.11 12.61 -4.27
C ARG A 179 30.90 13.84 -3.84
N VAL A 180 32.03 13.66 -3.16
CA VAL A 180 32.91 14.74 -2.71
C VAL A 180 33.50 15.48 -3.93
N LEU A 181 34.02 14.75 -4.90
CA LEU A 181 34.53 15.30 -6.16
C LEU A 181 33.44 16.09 -6.92
N LYS A 182 32.22 15.55 -7.00
CA LYS A 182 31.09 16.27 -7.61
C LYS A 182 30.84 17.61 -6.92
N ASN A 183 30.85 17.61 -5.59
CA ASN A 183 30.63 18.84 -4.81
C ASN A 183 31.76 19.86 -4.95
N ILE A 184 33.01 19.39 -5.06
CA ILE A 184 34.18 20.25 -5.34
C ILE A 184 34.04 20.87 -6.73
N LEU A 185 33.74 20.09 -7.77
CA LEU A 185 33.58 20.60 -9.13
C LEU A 185 32.41 21.59 -9.27
N ILE A 186 31.32 21.40 -8.50
CA ILE A 186 30.22 22.37 -8.44
C ILE A 186 30.70 23.67 -7.75
N LYS A 187 31.42 23.58 -6.64
CA LYS A 187 31.99 24.77 -5.96
C LYS A 187 33.00 25.51 -6.80
N MET A 188 33.74 24.84 -7.66
CA MET A 188 34.71 25.43 -8.59
C MET A 188 34.04 25.93 -9.88
N GLY A 189 32.72 25.81 -10.04
CA GLY A 189 32.01 26.29 -11.24
C GLY A 189 32.25 25.46 -12.51
N ILE A 190 32.93 24.30 -12.38
CA ILE A 190 33.28 23.44 -13.53
C ILE A 190 32.11 22.53 -13.91
N LYS A 191 31.15 22.31 -13.00
CA LYS A 191 29.96 21.50 -13.26
C LYS A 191 28.71 22.20 -12.72
N LYS A 192 27.66 22.31 -13.54
CA LYS A 192 26.34 22.78 -13.07
C LYS A 192 25.67 21.71 -12.19
N GLN A 193 24.85 22.17 -11.26
CA GLN A 193 24.09 21.33 -10.32
C GLN A 193 23.30 20.20 -11.01
#